data_90288c423c00e02be702b27aedc57396
#
_entry.id   90288c423c00e02be702b27aedc57396
#
_cell.length_a   1.000
_cell.length_b   1.000
_cell.length_c   1.000
_cell.angle_alpha   90.00
_cell.angle_beta   90.00
_cell.angle_gamma   90.00
#
_symmetry.space_group_name_H-M   'P 1'
#
loop_
_entity.id
_entity.type
_entity.pdbx_description
1 polymer ?
#
loop_
_entity_poly.entity_id
_entity_poly.type
_entity_poly.pdbx_seq_one_letter_code
_entity_poly.pdbx_strand_id
1 'polypeptide(L)'
;MPIPYIQRTRERYASYPPYRWVVNTDAPWTPLTKPIAQTRLALLSSGGFYLPGQPAFTDGDVSYRRIPIATPLDTLRVHHHGYRDDDADRDPNCVFPLDRLREMTAAGEIGALVDPAFSFVMTYASQRDIHERGPQLAEELRAIGAEAALLVPV
;
A
#
# COMPACT_ATOMS: atom_id res chain seq x y z
N MET A 1 6.64 21.61 22.96
CA MET A 1 5.97 22.44 21.93
C MET A 1 5.70 21.56 20.72
N PRO A 2 4.51 21.62 20.10
CA PRO A 2 4.25 20.91 18.86
C PRO A 2 5.21 21.41 17.76
N ILE A 3 5.74 20.51 16.96
CA ILE A 3 6.59 20.86 15.82
C ILE A 3 5.72 21.51 14.75
N PRO A 4 6.03 22.72 14.24
CA PRO A 4 5.26 23.37 13.18
C PRO A 4 5.54 22.70 11.83
N TYR A 5 5.04 21.48 11.68
CA TYR A 5 5.33 20.61 10.54
C TYR A 5 4.93 21.25 9.20
N ILE A 6 3.73 21.78 9.09
CA ILE A 6 3.23 22.41 7.86
C ILE A 6 4.11 23.59 7.44
N GLN A 7 4.50 24.45 8.40
CA GLN A 7 5.37 25.58 8.13
C GLN A 7 6.74 25.11 7.61
N ARG A 8 7.38 24.15 8.28
CA ARG A 8 8.68 23.61 7.87
C ARG A 8 8.62 22.95 6.49
N THR A 9 7.53 22.23 6.18
CA THR A 9 7.33 21.63 4.87
C THR A 9 7.22 22.71 3.78
N ARG A 10 6.46 23.78 4.02
CA ARG A 10 6.35 24.92 3.10
C ARG A 10 7.70 25.59 2.85
N GLU A 11 8.47 25.82 3.89
CA GLU A 11 9.80 26.42 3.79
C GLU A 11 10.77 25.53 3.00
N ARG A 12 10.76 24.22 3.27
CA ARG A 12 11.63 23.26 2.60
C ARG A 12 11.32 23.09 1.11
N TYR A 13 10.06 23.21 0.74
CA TYR A 13 9.57 23.03 -0.64
C TYR A 13 9.06 24.36 -1.24
N ALA A 14 9.65 25.49 -0.85
CA ALA A 14 9.21 26.81 -1.31
C ALA A 14 9.33 27.03 -2.83
N SER A 15 10.17 26.25 -3.54
CA SER A 15 10.30 26.27 -4.99
C SER A 15 9.19 25.51 -5.73
N TYR A 16 8.38 24.75 -5.02
CA TYR A 16 7.25 24.01 -5.59
C TYR A 16 5.94 24.79 -5.43
N PRO A 17 4.93 24.54 -6.27
CA PRO A 17 3.59 25.08 -6.06
C PRO A 17 3.08 24.77 -4.65
N PRO A 18 2.34 25.70 -4.00
CA PRO A 18 1.83 25.46 -2.67
C PRO A 18 0.97 24.19 -2.60
N TYR A 19 1.30 23.30 -1.67
CA TYR A 19 0.52 22.10 -1.45
C TYR A 19 -0.88 22.46 -0.93
N ARG A 20 -1.90 21.91 -1.56
CA ARG A 20 -3.30 22.11 -1.14
C ARG A 20 -3.63 21.11 -0.04
N TRP A 21 -3.50 21.55 1.21
CA TRP A 21 -3.84 20.73 2.36
C TRP A 21 -5.35 20.42 2.39
N VAL A 22 -5.67 19.14 2.52
CA VAL A 22 -7.04 18.70 2.77
C VAL A 22 -7.28 18.74 4.27
N VAL A 23 -8.33 19.45 4.69
CA VAL A 23 -8.79 19.46 6.09
C VAL A 23 -10.04 18.59 6.14
N ASN A 24 -9.91 17.41 6.72
CA ASN A 24 -11.05 16.54 6.98
C ASN A 24 -11.70 16.95 8.30
N THR A 25 -12.97 17.29 8.25
CA THR A 25 -13.78 17.60 9.45
C THR A 25 -14.38 16.34 10.05
N ASP A 26 -14.37 15.25 9.29
CA ASP A 26 -14.85 13.94 9.69
C ASP A 26 -13.82 12.89 9.29
N ALA A 27 -13.63 11.88 10.14
CA ALA A 27 -12.76 10.74 9.90
C ALA A 27 -13.61 9.47 10.03
N PRO A 28 -14.14 8.92 8.93
CA PRO A 28 -14.94 7.71 8.98
C PRO A 28 -14.13 6.58 9.61
N TRP A 29 -14.71 5.92 10.58
CA TRP A 29 -14.11 4.81 11.29
C TRP A 29 -14.99 3.56 11.17
N THR A 30 -14.40 2.47 10.66
CA THR A 30 -15.05 1.16 10.62
C THR A 30 -14.32 0.23 11.58
N PRO A 31 -14.89 -0.08 12.75
CA PRO A 31 -14.26 -0.98 13.71
C PRO A 31 -14.20 -2.41 13.17
N LEU A 32 -13.17 -3.15 13.55
CA LEU A 32 -13.16 -4.60 13.35
C LEU A 32 -14.28 -5.23 14.20
N THR A 33 -15.04 -6.12 13.60
CA THR A 33 -16.17 -6.81 14.29
C THR A 33 -15.72 -8.06 15.03
N LYS A 34 -14.46 -8.49 14.84
CA LYS A 34 -13.85 -9.68 15.44
C LYS A 34 -12.35 -9.49 15.62
N PRO A 35 -11.68 -10.29 16.47
CA PRO A 35 -10.24 -10.23 16.64
C PRO A 35 -9.47 -10.46 15.31
N ILE A 36 -8.30 -9.84 15.16
CA ILE A 36 -7.46 -9.99 13.97
C ILE A 36 -7.06 -11.45 13.72
N ALA A 37 -6.89 -12.24 14.78
CA ALA A 37 -6.64 -13.69 14.72
C ALA A 37 -7.77 -14.52 14.08
N GLN A 38 -8.91 -13.91 13.81
CA GLN A 38 -10.05 -14.51 13.13
C GLN A 38 -10.40 -13.81 11.82
N THR A 39 -9.62 -12.80 11.46
CA THR A 39 -9.89 -11.90 10.34
C THR A 39 -9.10 -12.31 9.09
N ARG A 40 -9.75 -12.22 7.93
CA ARG A 40 -9.12 -12.40 6.62
C ARG A 40 -8.51 -11.05 6.19
N LEU A 41 -7.19 -10.98 6.20
CA LEU A 41 -6.42 -9.75 5.97
C LEU A 41 -5.89 -9.69 4.53
N ALA A 42 -6.11 -8.58 3.85
CA ALA A 42 -5.45 -8.25 2.59
C ALA A 42 -4.20 -7.40 2.83
N LEU A 43 -3.15 -7.63 2.05
CA LEU A 43 -1.97 -6.76 1.99
C LEU A 43 -2.06 -5.86 0.76
N LEU A 44 -1.94 -4.56 0.98
CA LEU A 44 -1.82 -3.52 -0.05
C LEU A 44 -0.60 -2.66 0.24
N SER A 45 0.28 -2.49 -0.75
CA SER A 45 1.46 -1.65 -0.59
C SER A 45 1.64 -0.71 -1.77
N SER A 46 1.99 0.55 -1.51
CA SER A 46 2.42 1.48 -2.55
C SER A 46 3.91 1.36 -2.91
N GLY A 47 4.56 0.29 -2.51
CA GLY A 47 6.01 0.06 -2.69
C GLY A 47 6.47 -0.26 -4.11
N GLY A 48 5.58 -0.44 -5.08
CA GLY A 48 5.96 -0.61 -6.49
C GLY A 48 6.50 -1.99 -6.86
N PHE A 49 6.08 -3.06 -6.17
CA PHE A 49 6.48 -4.43 -6.47
C PHE A 49 5.68 -5.04 -7.62
N TYR A 50 6.34 -5.87 -8.41
CA TYR A 50 5.73 -6.61 -9.51
C TYR A 50 6.47 -7.91 -9.78
N LEU A 51 5.79 -8.86 -10.45
CA LEU A 51 6.38 -10.13 -10.86
C LEU A 51 7.13 -9.98 -12.20
N PRO A 52 8.19 -10.77 -12.44
CA PRO A 52 8.72 -10.93 -13.79
C PRO A 52 7.61 -11.27 -14.78
N GLY A 53 7.55 -10.53 -15.88
CA GLY A 53 6.48 -10.66 -16.90
C GLY A 53 5.27 -9.74 -16.69
N GLN A 54 5.09 -9.15 -15.53
CA GLN A 54 4.18 -8.01 -15.37
C GLN A 54 4.86 -6.72 -15.83
N PRO A 55 4.09 -5.74 -16.37
CA PRO A 55 4.67 -4.43 -16.72
C PRO A 55 5.21 -3.75 -15.47
N ALA A 56 6.40 -3.14 -15.56
CA ALA A 56 6.91 -2.25 -14.52
C ALA A 56 5.97 -1.04 -14.38
N PHE A 57 6.04 -0.39 -13.21
CA PHE A 57 5.29 0.84 -12.98
C PHE A 57 5.93 2.03 -13.68
N THR A 58 5.12 3.01 -14.04
CA THR A 58 5.54 4.27 -14.64
C THR A 58 4.92 5.44 -13.88
N ASP A 59 5.41 6.65 -14.13
CA ASP A 59 4.82 7.87 -13.55
C ASP A 59 3.35 8.01 -13.95
N GLY A 60 2.50 8.33 -12.98
CA GLY A 60 1.07 8.45 -13.18
C GLY A 60 0.31 7.12 -13.34
N ASP A 61 0.99 5.98 -13.21
CA ASP A 61 0.33 4.67 -13.24
C ASP A 61 -0.60 4.50 -12.03
N VAL A 62 -1.88 4.32 -12.30
CA VAL A 62 -2.92 4.08 -11.29
C VAL A 62 -3.39 2.63 -11.26
N SER A 63 -2.71 1.77 -12.00
CA SER A 63 -2.97 0.33 -11.97
C SER A 63 -2.30 -0.31 -10.75
N TYR A 64 -2.71 -1.52 -10.44
CA TYR A 64 -2.08 -2.33 -9.39
C TYR A 64 -1.66 -3.69 -9.95
N ARG A 65 -0.68 -4.30 -9.30
CA ARG A 65 -0.21 -5.65 -9.60
C ARG A 65 -0.75 -6.60 -8.55
N ARG A 66 -1.23 -7.74 -9.01
CA ARG A 66 -1.65 -8.84 -8.15
C ARG A 66 -0.45 -9.76 -7.95
N ILE A 67 -0.10 -9.99 -6.70
CA ILE A 67 1.02 -10.83 -6.30
C ILE A 67 0.45 -11.99 -5.48
N PRO A 68 0.49 -13.22 -6.00
CA PRO A 68 0.03 -14.38 -5.24
C PRO A 68 0.74 -14.45 -3.88
N ILE A 69 0.00 -14.70 -2.81
CA ILE A 69 0.59 -14.74 -1.47
C ILE A 69 1.62 -15.85 -1.26
N ALA A 70 1.71 -16.82 -2.16
CA ALA A 70 2.74 -17.86 -2.15
C ALA A 70 4.04 -17.46 -2.85
N THR A 71 4.11 -16.26 -3.47
CA THR A 71 5.27 -15.81 -4.24
C THR A 71 6.51 -15.66 -3.33
N PRO A 72 7.65 -16.28 -3.68
CA PRO A 72 8.91 -15.99 -2.99
C PRO A 72 9.33 -14.53 -3.21
N LEU A 73 9.65 -13.80 -2.13
CA LEU A 73 9.91 -12.36 -2.23
C LEU A 73 11.17 -12.02 -3.02
N ASP A 74 12.16 -12.88 -3.05
CA ASP A 74 13.39 -12.75 -3.84
C ASP A 74 13.16 -12.79 -5.36
N THR A 75 11.98 -13.24 -5.80
CA THR A 75 11.58 -13.24 -7.22
C THR A 75 10.95 -11.92 -7.66
N LEU A 76 10.53 -11.08 -6.72
CA LEU A 76 9.89 -9.80 -7.01
C LEU A 76 10.89 -8.82 -7.63
N ARG A 77 10.35 -7.88 -8.37
CA ARG A 77 11.03 -6.69 -8.84
C ARG A 77 10.36 -5.48 -8.21
N VAL A 78 11.14 -4.43 -7.97
CA VAL A 78 10.64 -3.15 -7.47
C VAL A 78 10.97 -2.05 -8.46
N HIS A 79 10.04 -1.11 -8.64
CA HIS A 79 10.27 0.12 -9.37
C HIS A 79 9.38 1.22 -8.83
N HIS A 80 9.99 2.26 -8.28
CA HIS A 80 9.28 3.37 -7.66
C HIS A 80 10.09 4.67 -7.76
N HIS A 81 9.46 5.77 -8.17
CA HIS A 81 10.14 7.06 -8.31
C HIS A 81 10.05 7.96 -7.07
N GLY A 82 9.27 7.59 -6.07
CA GLY A 82 9.02 8.41 -4.87
C GLY A 82 9.97 8.15 -3.70
N TYR A 83 10.73 7.04 -3.72
CA TYR A 83 11.72 6.70 -2.69
C TYR A 83 12.92 5.95 -3.30
N ARG A 84 13.98 5.78 -2.51
CA ARG A 84 15.11 4.93 -2.90
C ARG A 84 14.75 3.47 -2.70
N ASP A 85 14.63 2.74 -3.80
CA ASP A 85 14.18 1.35 -3.80
C ASP A 85 15.28 0.30 -3.55
N ASP A 86 16.55 0.72 -3.42
CA ASP A 86 17.69 -0.17 -3.13
C ASP A 86 17.48 -1.05 -1.88
N ASP A 87 16.88 -0.50 -0.81
CA ASP A 87 16.61 -1.24 0.42
C ASP A 87 15.43 -2.19 0.25
N ALA A 88 14.41 -1.78 -0.50
CA ALA A 88 13.26 -2.60 -0.82
C ALA A 88 13.59 -3.75 -1.79
N ASP A 89 14.54 -3.55 -2.71
CA ASP A 89 15.06 -4.60 -3.59
C ASP A 89 15.86 -5.64 -2.78
N ARG A 90 16.56 -5.20 -1.74
CA ARG A 90 17.36 -6.04 -0.85
C ARG A 90 16.52 -6.82 0.16
N ASP A 91 15.52 -6.17 0.74
CA ASP A 91 14.55 -6.77 1.67
C ASP A 91 13.15 -6.21 1.38
N PRO A 92 12.36 -6.89 0.55
CA PRO A 92 11.00 -6.45 0.24
C PRO A 92 10.10 -6.29 1.46
N ASN A 93 10.37 -7.01 2.57
CA ASN A 93 9.54 -6.92 3.77
C ASN A 93 9.53 -5.52 4.41
N CYS A 94 10.51 -4.65 4.11
CA CYS A 94 10.51 -3.29 4.65
C CYS A 94 9.32 -2.43 4.15
N VAL A 95 8.78 -2.73 2.97
CA VAL A 95 7.63 -2.02 2.37
C VAL A 95 6.54 -2.95 1.80
N PHE A 96 6.82 -4.25 1.70
CA PHE A 96 5.85 -5.28 1.29
C PHE A 96 5.98 -6.50 2.21
N PRO A 97 5.51 -6.41 3.48
CA PRO A 97 5.84 -7.34 4.56
C PRO A 97 5.13 -8.69 4.44
N LEU A 98 5.16 -9.31 3.27
CA LEU A 98 4.39 -10.52 2.98
C LEU A 98 4.89 -11.72 3.80
N ASP A 99 6.22 -11.88 3.97
CA ASP A 99 6.75 -12.98 4.77
C ASP A 99 6.41 -12.80 6.26
N ARG A 100 6.47 -11.56 6.76
CA ARG A 100 6.08 -11.26 8.14
C ARG A 100 4.61 -11.60 8.39
N LEU A 101 3.74 -11.30 7.44
CA LEU A 101 2.32 -11.63 7.54
C LEU A 101 2.06 -13.14 7.43
N ARG A 102 2.84 -13.86 6.63
CA ARG A 102 2.79 -15.33 6.56
C ARG A 102 3.18 -15.96 7.91
N GLU A 103 4.26 -15.46 8.52
CA GLU A 103 4.73 -15.90 9.84
C GLU A 103 3.66 -15.65 10.92
N MET A 104 3.07 -14.45 10.94
CA MET A 104 1.99 -14.10 11.86
C MET A 104 0.73 -14.97 11.63
N THR A 105 0.44 -15.30 10.38
CA THR A 105 -0.68 -16.21 10.06
C THR A 105 -0.38 -17.63 10.55
N ALA A 106 0.83 -18.13 10.33
CA ALA A 106 1.26 -19.45 10.82
C ALA A 106 1.29 -19.53 12.35
N ALA A 107 1.57 -18.41 13.03
CA ALA A 107 1.53 -18.29 14.49
C ALA A 107 0.09 -18.12 15.05
N GLY A 108 -0.92 -17.97 14.19
CA GLY A 108 -2.30 -17.74 14.59
C GLY A 108 -2.60 -16.31 15.08
N GLU A 109 -1.70 -15.37 14.84
CA GLU A 109 -1.87 -13.95 15.18
C GLU A 109 -2.81 -13.24 14.17
N ILE A 110 -2.86 -13.73 12.94
CA ILE A 110 -3.78 -13.33 11.88
C ILE A 110 -4.59 -14.54 11.46
N GLY A 111 -5.90 -14.37 11.22
CA GLY A 111 -6.78 -15.48 10.87
C GLY A 111 -6.44 -16.11 9.52
N ALA A 112 -6.27 -15.31 8.49
CA ALA A 112 -5.77 -15.73 7.18
C ALA A 112 -5.31 -14.54 6.35
N LEU A 113 -4.38 -14.75 5.42
CA LEU A 113 -4.14 -13.80 4.34
C LEU A 113 -5.07 -14.11 3.17
N VAL A 114 -5.61 -13.08 2.52
CA VAL A 114 -6.34 -13.27 1.25
C VAL A 114 -5.35 -13.26 0.09
N ASP A 115 -5.67 -14.02 -0.94
CA ASP A 115 -4.89 -14.11 -2.17
C ASP A 115 -5.65 -13.42 -3.31
N PRO A 116 -5.03 -12.54 -4.09
CA PRO A 116 -3.63 -12.08 -4.00
C PRO A 116 -3.41 -10.90 -3.04
N ALA A 117 -2.14 -10.61 -2.75
CA ALA A 117 -1.71 -9.30 -2.27
C ALA A 117 -1.64 -8.29 -3.42
N PHE A 118 -1.67 -6.99 -3.10
CA PHE A 118 -1.71 -5.92 -4.09
C PHE A 118 -0.54 -4.96 -3.94
N SER A 119 0.08 -4.59 -5.05
CA SER A 119 1.10 -3.56 -5.10
C SER A 119 0.76 -2.51 -6.16
N PHE A 120 1.06 -1.25 -5.86
CA PHE A 120 0.82 -0.09 -6.71
C PHE A 120 1.87 1.00 -6.44
N VAL A 121 1.85 2.09 -7.19
CA VAL A 121 2.74 3.25 -6.94
C VAL A 121 1.94 4.53 -6.77
N MET A 122 0.99 4.83 -7.64
CA MET A 122 0.19 6.07 -7.68
C MET A 122 1.01 7.37 -7.60
N THR A 123 2.31 7.30 -7.85
CA THR A 123 3.20 8.46 -7.87
C THR A 123 2.79 9.39 -9.00
N TYR A 124 2.59 10.66 -8.69
CA TYR A 124 2.09 11.70 -9.63
C TYR A 124 0.69 11.42 -10.22
N ALA A 125 -0.04 10.42 -9.72
CA ALA A 125 -1.42 10.20 -10.12
C ALA A 125 -2.31 11.37 -9.67
N SER A 126 -3.30 11.70 -10.48
CA SER A 126 -4.26 12.73 -10.09
C SER A 126 -5.19 12.23 -8.98
N GLN A 127 -5.67 13.14 -8.13
CA GLN A 127 -6.68 12.77 -7.12
C GLN A 127 -7.94 12.17 -7.76
N ARG A 128 -8.29 12.63 -8.94
CA ARG A 128 -9.43 12.09 -9.68
C ARG A 128 -9.21 10.61 -10.00
N ASP A 129 -8.05 10.25 -10.55
CA ASP A 129 -7.74 8.87 -10.93
C ASP A 129 -7.72 7.94 -9.70
N ILE A 130 -7.19 8.44 -8.57
CA ILE A 130 -7.20 7.71 -7.29
C ILE A 130 -8.64 7.48 -6.80
N HIS A 131 -9.49 8.52 -6.87
CA HIS A 131 -10.90 8.42 -6.49
C HIS A 131 -11.71 7.47 -7.38
N GLU A 132 -11.36 7.36 -8.66
CA GLU A 132 -11.99 6.41 -9.59
C GLU A 132 -11.52 4.97 -9.36
N ARG A 133 -10.25 4.75 -8.99
CA ARG A 133 -9.65 3.43 -8.79
C ARG A 133 -9.91 2.83 -7.41
N GLY A 134 -9.98 3.65 -6.39
CA GLY A 134 -10.19 3.19 -5.01
C GLY A 134 -11.42 2.28 -4.83
N PRO A 135 -12.62 2.68 -5.31
CA PRO A 135 -13.80 1.84 -5.22
C PRO A 135 -13.66 0.49 -5.94
N GLN A 136 -13.03 0.46 -7.12
CA GLN A 136 -12.80 -0.77 -7.89
C GLN A 136 -11.93 -1.77 -7.12
N LEU A 137 -10.84 -1.27 -6.51
CA LEU A 137 -9.98 -2.11 -5.67
C LEU A 137 -10.73 -2.59 -4.42
N ALA A 138 -11.54 -1.74 -3.80
CA ALA A 138 -12.35 -2.12 -2.65
C ALA A 138 -13.40 -3.21 -2.98
N GLU A 139 -14.00 -3.17 -4.16
CA GLU A 139 -14.91 -4.21 -4.65
C GLU A 139 -14.17 -5.52 -4.88
N GLU A 140 -12.99 -5.49 -5.49
CA GLU A 140 -12.17 -6.67 -5.68
C GLU A 140 -11.76 -7.31 -4.35
N LEU A 141 -11.33 -6.50 -3.38
CA LEU A 141 -10.99 -6.97 -2.03
C LEU A 141 -12.18 -7.68 -1.37
N ARG A 142 -13.39 -7.12 -1.48
CA ARG A 142 -14.60 -7.77 -0.97
C ARG A 142 -14.89 -9.07 -1.70
N ALA A 143 -14.72 -9.11 -3.02
CA ALA A 143 -14.98 -10.29 -3.83
C ALA A 143 -14.06 -11.47 -3.48
N ILE A 144 -12.80 -11.19 -3.11
CA ILE A 144 -11.86 -12.22 -2.63
C ILE A 144 -12.02 -12.53 -1.14
N GLY A 145 -12.99 -11.90 -0.47
CA GLY A 145 -13.35 -12.15 0.92
C GLY A 145 -12.44 -11.50 1.94
N ALA A 146 -11.82 -10.36 1.61
CA ALA A 146 -11.09 -9.55 2.58
C ALA A 146 -12.07 -8.90 3.57
N GLU A 147 -11.74 -8.96 4.85
CA GLU A 147 -12.50 -8.38 5.95
C GLU A 147 -11.78 -7.18 6.57
N ALA A 148 -10.47 -7.14 6.38
CA ALA A 148 -9.61 -6.01 6.71
C ALA A 148 -8.49 -5.89 5.68
N ALA A 149 -7.86 -4.72 5.63
CA ALA A 149 -6.72 -4.46 4.76
C ALA A 149 -5.60 -3.75 5.54
N LEU A 150 -4.38 -4.26 5.39
CA LEU A 150 -3.16 -3.56 5.79
C LEU A 150 -2.68 -2.73 4.60
N LEU A 151 -2.67 -1.42 4.75
CA LEU A 151 -2.10 -0.51 3.77
C LEU A 151 -0.71 -0.09 4.23
N VAL A 152 0.29 -0.34 3.40
CA VAL A 152 1.68 0.05 3.64
C VAL A 152 2.02 1.19 2.70
N PRO A 153 2.03 2.44 3.18
CA PRO A 153 2.37 3.61 2.38
C PRO A 153 3.90 3.79 2.28
N VAL A 154 4.35 4.29 1.14
CA VAL A 154 5.74 4.67 0.89
C VAL A 154 5.79 6.06 0.28
#